data_b8ccd35fcb41dbe8a40b30f81056eb17
#
_entry.id   b8ccd35fcb41dbe8a40b30f81056eb17
#
_cell.length_a   1.000
_cell.length_b   1.000
_cell.length_c   1.000
_cell.angle_alpha   90.00
_cell.angle_beta   90.00
_cell.angle_gamma   90.00
#
_symmetry.space_group_name_H-M   'P 1'
#
loop_
_entity.id
_entity.type
_entity.pdbx_description
1 polymer ?
#
loop_
_entity_poly.entity_id
_entity_poly.type
_entity_poly.pdbx_seq_one_letter_code
_entity_poly.pdbx_strand_id
1 'polypeptide(L)'
;MSCDWPIDRSCLPPLPELGTSPTAEEQAAHNLELMRRSNAEDIAVHVLWALSGRQFGACATTARPCRSYAQGFGYSSTVLTLDAGQWVSWSCGCIGGCSVTGPRVVHLPGPVASITDVRIDGVVLDESGYQLEGNALYRRDGAWPSQDLGRPLGEPGTWSVTYARGNPVPAGVDKLVGQLAREFVAACDDEDTCRLPRTVVATTRRGVSHEFDPTKILAAGKTGLSEVDLWLSAVNPHRLQQAPEVL
;
A
#
# COMPACT_ATOMS: atom_id res chain seq x y z
N MET A 1 2.48 -4.90 -3.93
CA MET A 1 3.25 -3.78 -4.52
C MET A 1 3.38 -2.68 -3.48
N SER A 2 4.60 -2.14 -3.31
CA SER A 2 4.91 -1.07 -2.36
C SER A 2 4.75 0.30 -3.03
N CYS A 3 3.52 0.69 -3.32
CA CYS A 3 3.26 1.93 -4.04
C CYS A 3 3.32 3.14 -3.10
N ASP A 4 3.75 4.27 -3.64
CA ASP A 4 3.72 5.60 -3.00
C ASP A 4 4.48 5.71 -1.66
N TRP A 5 5.58 4.96 -1.53
CA TRP A 5 6.46 5.17 -0.38
C TRP A 5 7.39 6.36 -0.65
N PRO A 6 7.36 7.37 0.22
CA PRO A 6 8.25 8.52 0.09
C PRO A 6 9.68 8.13 0.44
N ILE A 7 10.67 8.76 -0.22
CA ILE A 7 12.09 8.50 0.01
C ILE A 7 12.82 9.82 0.20
N ASP A 8 13.47 9.98 1.34
CA ASP A 8 14.39 11.10 1.55
C ASP A 8 15.75 10.78 0.91
N ARG A 9 15.94 11.30 -0.29
CA ARG A 9 17.17 11.10 -1.05
C ARG A 9 18.37 11.88 -0.52
N SER A 10 18.17 12.79 0.42
CA SER A 10 19.28 13.49 1.09
C SER A 10 20.14 12.57 1.94
N CYS A 11 19.59 11.41 2.33
CA CYS A 11 20.33 10.39 3.05
C CYS A 11 21.30 9.59 2.17
N LEU A 12 21.12 9.62 0.85
CA LEU A 12 21.91 8.84 -0.11
C LEU A 12 23.18 9.58 -0.52
N PRO A 13 24.24 8.86 -0.94
CA PRO A 13 25.42 9.50 -1.50
C PRO A 13 25.05 10.39 -2.70
N PRO A 14 25.73 11.54 -2.91
CA PRO A 14 25.49 12.37 -4.07
C PRO A 14 25.83 11.60 -5.36
N LEU A 15 25.03 11.80 -6.40
CA LEU A 15 25.36 11.27 -7.72
C LEU A 15 26.53 12.05 -8.32
N PRO A 16 27.38 11.40 -9.12
CA PRO A 16 28.42 12.10 -9.89
C PRO A 16 27.79 13.19 -10.78
N GLU A 17 28.32 14.38 -10.71
CA GLU A 17 27.86 15.47 -11.55
C GLU A 17 28.27 15.25 -13.01
N LEU A 18 27.33 15.30 -13.92
CA LEU A 18 27.61 15.29 -15.35
C LEU A 18 27.98 16.69 -15.82
N GLY A 19 29.13 16.84 -16.48
CA GLY A 19 29.52 18.08 -17.14
C GLY A 19 28.54 18.45 -18.28
N THR A 20 28.71 19.67 -18.80
CA THR A 20 27.86 20.19 -19.91
C THR A 20 28.00 19.42 -21.21
N SER A 21 29.02 18.61 -21.38
CA SER A 21 29.27 17.73 -22.54
C SER A 21 29.91 16.44 -22.05
N PRO A 22 29.13 15.54 -21.42
CA PRO A 22 29.67 14.30 -20.85
C PRO A 22 30.15 13.35 -21.96
N THR A 23 31.22 12.64 -21.69
CA THR A 23 31.65 11.54 -22.54
C THR A 23 30.68 10.35 -22.41
N ALA A 24 30.75 9.41 -23.37
CA ALA A 24 29.91 8.20 -23.31
C ALA A 24 30.23 7.36 -22.07
N GLU A 25 31.48 7.35 -21.59
CA GLU A 25 31.92 6.63 -20.39
C GLU A 25 31.35 7.27 -19.12
N GLU A 26 31.43 8.62 -19.00
CA GLU A 26 30.85 9.34 -17.87
C GLU A 26 29.32 9.17 -17.80
N GLN A 27 28.66 9.20 -18.96
CA GLN A 27 27.23 8.96 -19.04
C GLN A 27 26.88 7.52 -18.62
N ALA A 28 27.65 6.54 -19.03
CA ALA A 28 27.46 5.14 -18.65
C ALA A 28 27.68 4.92 -17.15
N ALA A 29 28.72 5.52 -16.57
CA ALA A 29 29.00 5.46 -15.14
C ALA A 29 27.90 6.12 -14.31
N HIS A 30 27.42 7.29 -14.72
CA HIS A 30 26.31 7.98 -14.06
C HIS A 30 25.02 7.14 -14.13
N ASN A 31 24.69 6.56 -15.29
CA ASN A 31 23.51 5.73 -15.43
C ASN A 31 23.59 4.45 -14.59
N LEU A 32 24.77 3.86 -14.45
CA LEU A 32 24.99 2.69 -13.59
C LEU A 32 24.75 3.06 -12.13
N GLU A 33 25.23 4.22 -11.67
CA GLU A 33 25.03 4.67 -10.30
C GLU A 33 23.57 5.01 -10.02
N LEU A 34 22.87 5.64 -10.99
CA LEU A 34 21.41 5.83 -10.92
C LEU A 34 20.66 4.51 -10.77
N MET A 35 21.02 3.48 -11.54
CA MET A 35 20.40 2.16 -11.42
C MET A 35 20.64 1.52 -10.06
N ARG A 36 21.89 1.56 -9.56
CA ARG A 36 22.23 1.04 -8.23
C ARG A 36 21.41 1.70 -7.15
N ARG A 37 21.32 3.03 -7.19
CA ARG A 37 20.55 3.83 -6.25
C ARG A 37 19.06 3.49 -6.32
N SER A 38 18.48 3.44 -7.51
CA SER A 38 17.08 3.07 -7.71
C SER A 38 16.78 1.67 -7.17
N ASN A 39 17.64 0.69 -7.44
CA ASN A 39 17.50 -0.66 -6.92
C ASN A 39 17.55 -0.70 -5.39
N ALA A 40 18.45 0.06 -4.77
CA ALA A 40 18.56 0.15 -3.32
C ALA A 40 17.33 0.83 -2.69
N GLU A 41 16.79 1.87 -3.31
CA GLU A 41 15.54 2.52 -2.93
C GLU A 41 14.37 1.51 -2.98
N ASP A 42 14.25 0.77 -4.08
CA ASP A 42 13.19 -0.22 -4.26
C ASP A 42 13.27 -1.36 -3.22
N ILE A 43 14.47 -1.88 -2.96
CA ILE A 43 14.69 -2.91 -1.94
C ILE A 43 14.33 -2.37 -0.56
N ALA A 44 14.75 -1.16 -0.20
CA ALA A 44 14.45 -0.54 1.07
C ALA A 44 12.94 -0.40 1.30
N VAL A 45 12.23 0.09 0.31
CA VAL A 45 10.77 0.20 0.32
C VAL A 45 10.13 -1.16 0.48
N HIS A 46 10.55 -2.16 -0.29
CA HIS A 46 9.98 -3.52 -0.20
C HIS A 46 10.19 -4.17 1.17
N VAL A 47 11.37 -3.99 1.75
CA VAL A 47 11.69 -4.52 3.09
C VAL A 47 10.81 -3.86 4.14
N LEU A 48 10.73 -2.53 4.17
CA LEU A 48 9.91 -1.80 5.13
C LEU A 48 8.42 -2.10 4.96
N TRP A 49 7.94 -2.16 3.72
CA TRP A 49 6.57 -2.56 3.41
C TRP A 49 6.27 -3.97 3.93
N ALA A 50 7.15 -4.94 3.69
CA ALA A 50 6.95 -6.31 4.15
C ALA A 50 6.97 -6.40 5.68
N LEU A 51 7.97 -5.77 6.33
CA LEU A 51 8.14 -5.82 7.79
C LEU A 51 7.06 -5.03 8.55
N SER A 52 6.49 -3.98 7.94
CA SER A 52 5.34 -3.26 8.52
C SER A 52 4.01 -4.02 8.39
N GLY A 53 4.01 -5.28 7.90
CA GLY A 53 2.82 -6.09 7.72
C GLY A 53 2.03 -5.74 6.46
N ARG A 54 2.67 -5.09 5.47
CA ARG A 54 2.05 -4.66 4.21
C ARG A 54 0.86 -3.72 4.37
N GLN A 55 0.84 -2.96 5.47
CA GLN A 55 -0.29 -2.09 5.83
C GLN A 55 -0.26 -0.74 5.10
N PHE A 56 0.93 -0.26 4.72
CA PHE A 56 1.15 1.07 4.18
C PHE A 56 1.47 1.05 2.70
N GLY A 57 1.16 2.16 2.05
CA GLY A 57 1.30 2.35 0.62
C GLY A 57 -0.04 2.26 -0.10
N ALA A 58 -0.38 3.32 -0.83
CA ALA A 58 -1.63 3.41 -1.58
C ALA A 58 -1.38 3.05 -3.04
N CYS A 59 -1.73 1.82 -3.43
CA CYS A 59 -1.57 1.34 -4.80
C CYS A 59 -2.80 1.61 -5.65
N ALA A 60 -2.59 2.07 -6.88
CA ALA A 60 -3.67 2.19 -7.84
C ALA A 60 -4.22 0.80 -8.18
N THR A 61 -5.51 0.62 -7.98
CA THR A 61 -6.22 -0.63 -8.22
C THR A 61 -7.51 -0.33 -8.97
N THR A 62 -7.85 -1.15 -9.96
CA THR A 62 -9.12 -1.05 -10.66
C THR A 62 -10.00 -2.24 -10.27
N ALA A 63 -11.15 -1.94 -9.71
CA ALA A 63 -12.16 -2.94 -9.38
C ALA A 63 -13.33 -2.87 -10.35
N ARG A 64 -14.00 -4.00 -10.51
CA ARG A 64 -15.27 -4.14 -11.22
C ARG A 64 -16.35 -4.52 -10.20
N PRO A 65 -16.91 -3.55 -9.46
CA PRO A 65 -17.82 -3.89 -8.37
C PRO A 65 -19.13 -4.44 -8.91
N CYS A 66 -19.67 -5.42 -8.21
CA CYS A 66 -21.05 -5.84 -8.39
C CYS A 66 -21.89 -5.20 -7.31
N ARG A 67 -23.03 -4.60 -7.67
CA ARG A 67 -23.97 -4.15 -6.67
C ARG A 67 -24.48 -5.35 -5.89
N SER A 68 -24.45 -5.25 -4.57
CA SER A 68 -25.06 -6.23 -3.72
C SER A 68 -26.57 -6.15 -3.90
N TYR A 69 -27.17 -7.16 -4.51
CA TYR A 69 -28.59 -7.36 -4.29
C TYR A 69 -28.75 -7.79 -2.84
N ALA A 70 -29.50 -7.04 -2.07
CA ALA A 70 -30.02 -7.50 -0.79
C ALA A 70 -31.07 -8.61 -1.05
N GLN A 71 -30.66 -9.69 -1.67
CA GLN A 71 -31.40 -10.92 -1.67
C GLN A 71 -30.94 -11.71 -0.46
N GLY A 72 -31.40 -11.20 0.69
CA GLY A 72 -31.20 -11.88 1.94
C GLY A 72 -32.03 -13.13 2.05
N PHE A 73 -31.45 -14.25 1.76
CA PHE A 73 -31.69 -15.48 2.48
C PHE A 73 -30.44 -15.94 3.24
N GLY A 74 -29.61 -15.02 3.67
CA GLY A 74 -28.48 -15.29 4.56
C GLY A 74 -28.63 -14.43 5.81
N TYR A 75 -29.15 -14.97 6.89
CA TYR A 75 -29.00 -14.60 8.31
C TYR A 75 -28.64 -13.13 8.66
N SER A 76 -29.25 -12.15 7.99
CA SER A 76 -29.35 -10.83 8.56
C SER A 76 -30.63 -10.80 9.36
N SER A 77 -30.53 -10.70 10.69
CA SER A 77 -31.63 -10.53 11.62
C SER A 77 -32.36 -9.18 11.46
N THR A 78 -32.11 -8.49 10.37
CA THR A 78 -32.67 -7.18 10.07
C THR A 78 -33.99 -7.37 9.33
N VAL A 79 -35.08 -7.28 10.05
CA VAL A 79 -36.42 -7.24 9.45
C VAL A 79 -36.67 -5.82 8.94
N LEU A 80 -36.86 -5.68 7.64
CA LEU A 80 -37.24 -4.40 7.01
C LEU A 80 -38.76 -4.32 6.94
N THR A 81 -39.30 -3.21 7.40
CA THR A 81 -40.72 -2.88 7.27
C THR A 81 -40.88 -1.61 6.45
N LEU A 82 -41.96 -1.53 5.66
CA LEU A 82 -42.28 -0.33 4.90
C LEU A 82 -43.08 0.63 5.80
N ASP A 83 -42.48 1.75 6.16
CA ASP A 83 -43.13 2.82 6.92
C ASP A 83 -43.08 4.12 6.10
N ALA A 84 -44.24 4.74 5.94
CA ALA A 84 -44.39 5.98 5.18
C ALA A 84 -43.69 5.98 3.79
N GLY A 85 -43.66 4.84 3.12
CA GLY A 85 -43.00 4.68 1.81
C GLY A 85 -41.49 4.46 1.87
N GLN A 86 -40.91 4.31 3.04
CA GLN A 86 -39.48 4.04 3.25
C GLN A 86 -39.28 2.68 3.92
N TRP A 87 -38.24 1.98 3.52
CA TRP A 87 -37.83 0.75 4.18
C TRP A 87 -37.08 1.08 5.47
N VAL A 88 -37.65 0.71 6.58
CA VAL A 88 -37.11 0.95 7.94
C VAL A 88 -36.74 -0.38 8.57
N SER A 89 -35.58 -0.43 9.18
CA SER A 89 -35.15 -1.59 9.95
C SER A 89 -35.91 -1.64 11.28
N TRP A 90 -36.67 -2.71 11.49
CA TRP A 90 -37.47 -2.91 12.72
C TRP A 90 -36.61 -2.88 13.98
N SER A 91 -35.39 -3.40 13.90
CA SER A 91 -34.52 -3.56 15.07
C SER A 91 -33.88 -2.26 15.59
N CYS A 92 -33.66 -1.28 14.73
CA CYS A 92 -32.93 -0.05 15.09
C CYS A 92 -33.60 1.26 14.66
N GLY A 93 -34.69 1.20 13.89
CA GLY A 93 -35.36 2.36 13.35
C GLY A 93 -34.61 3.08 12.22
N CYS A 94 -33.48 2.54 11.77
CA CYS A 94 -32.74 3.12 10.66
C CYS A 94 -33.48 2.94 9.34
N ILE A 95 -33.43 3.95 8.48
CA ILE A 95 -33.92 3.85 7.12
C ILE A 95 -32.97 2.98 6.32
N GLY A 96 -33.53 1.96 5.63
CA GLY A 96 -32.76 0.94 4.94
C GLY A 96 -32.22 -0.17 5.85
N GLY A 97 -31.35 -1.03 5.33
CA GLY A 97 -30.70 -2.09 6.10
C GLY A 97 -29.61 -1.54 7.00
N CYS A 98 -29.43 -2.11 8.20
CA CYS A 98 -28.32 -1.76 9.08
C CYS A 98 -26.95 -2.17 8.54
N SER A 99 -26.89 -3.06 7.55
CA SER A 99 -25.71 -3.25 6.72
C SER A 99 -25.78 -2.29 5.55
N VAL A 100 -24.66 -1.61 5.27
CA VAL A 100 -24.55 -0.66 4.15
C VAL A 100 -24.63 -1.43 2.84
N THR A 101 -25.84 -1.81 2.44
CA THR A 101 -26.12 -2.57 1.21
C THR A 101 -27.31 -1.95 0.50
N GLY A 102 -27.31 -2.01 -0.81
CA GLY A 102 -28.41 -1.50 -1.62
C GLY A 102 -27.95 -1.17 -3.05
N PRO A 103 -28.89 -0.81 -3.94
CA PRO A 103 -28.55 -0.52 -5.32
C PRO A 103 -27.70 0.76 -5.52
N ARG A 104 -27.65 1.61 -4.48
CA ARG A 104 -26.86 2.84 -4.52
C ARG A 104 -25.49 2.72 -3.89
N VAL A 105 -25.16 1.58 -3.29
CA VAL A 105 -23.91 1.40 -2.54
C VAL A 105 -23.18 0.18 -3.08
N VAL A 106 -21.87 0.32 -3.24
CA VAL A 106 -20.96 -0.79 -3.50
C VAL A 106 -19.81 -0.73 -2.49
N HIS A 107 -19.34 -1.89 -2.08
CA HIS A 107 -18.16 -2.01 -1.24
C HIS A 107 -16.93 -2.27 -2.10
N LEU A 108 -15.92 -1.43 -1.94
CA LEU A 108 -14.62 -1.63 -2.56
C LEU A 108 -13.72 -2.43 -1.62
N PRO A 109 -12.86 -3.31 -2.15
CA PRO A 109 -11.82 -3.94 -1.35
C PRO A 109 -10.95 -2.87 -0.68
N GLY A 110 -11.00 -2.82 0.65
CA GLY A 110 -10.32 -1.77 1.41
C GLY A 110 -8.90 -2.12 1.85
N PRO A 111 -8.25 -1.17 2.55
CA PRO A 111 -8.70 0.19 2.81
C PRO A 111 -8.63 1.08 1.57
N VAL A 112 -9.64 1.94 1.36
CA VAL A 112 -9.70 2.87 0.24
C VAL A 112 -9.17 4.23 0.69
N ALA A 113 -8.08 4.69 0.08
CA ALA A 113 -7.50 6.00 0.39
C ALA A 113 -8.16 7.14 -0.40
N SER A 114 -8.37 6.95 -1.70
CA SER A 114 -9.01 7.93 -2.58
C SER A 114 -9.53 7.27 -3.85
N ILE A 115 -10.53 7.86 -4.48
CA ILE A 115 -11.00 7.45 -5.81
C ILE A 115 -10.24 8.26 -6.86
N THR A 116 -9.73 7.59 -7.88
CA THR A 116 -9.08 8.22 -9.02
C THR A 116 -10.09 8.52 -10.12
N ASP A 117 -10.84 7.51 -10.54
CA ASP A 117 -11.95 7.67 -11.49
C ASP A 117 -13.02 6.58 -11.31
N VAL A 118 -14.21 6.89 -11.77
CA VAL A 118 -15.30 5.92 -11.95
C VAL A 118 -15.72 5.99 -13.41
N ARG A 119 -15.74 4.84 -14.09
CA ARG A 119 -16.14 4.77 -15.51
C ARG A 119 -17.34 3.89 -15.67
N ILE A 120 -18.32 4.37 -16.43
CA ILE A 120 -19.52 3.62 -16.82
C ILE A 120 -19.56 3.59 -18.35
N ASP A 121 -19.61 2.41 -18.95
CA ASP A 121 -19.56 2.24 -20.41
C ASP A 121 -18.37 2.97 -21.07
N GLY A 122 -17.22 2.99 -20.39
CA GLY A 122 -16.02 3.68 -20.82
C GLY A 122 -16.00 5.20 -20.56
N VAL A 123 -17.11 5.81 -20.16
CA VAL A 123 -17.23 7.26 -19.90
C VAL A 123 -16.96 7.55 -18.44
N VAL A 124 -16.13 8.56 -18.16
CA VAL A 124 -15.82 8.99 -16.78
C VAL A 124 -17.06 9.65 -16.17
N LEU A 125 -17.42 9.18 -14.98
CA LEU A 125 -18.46 9.79 -14.16
C LEU A 125 -17.90 10.98 -13.39
N ASP A 126 -18.63 12.09 -13.40
CA ASP A 126 -18.26 13.27 -12.61
C ASP A 126 -18.21 12.97 -11.10
N GLU A 127 -17.26 13.58 -10.39
CA GLU A 127 -17.06 13.37 -8.96
C GLU A 127 -18.29 13.75 -8.13
N SER A 128 -19.12 14.69 -8.60
CA SER A 128 -20.38 15.05 -7.94
C SER A 128 -21.43 13.93 -7.97
N GLY A 129 -21.29 12.94 -8.86
CA GLY A 129 -22.18 11.81 -9.02
C GLY A 129 -22.01 10.68 -7.99
N TYR A 130 -20.94 10.74 -7.16
CA TYR A 130 -20.68 9.72 -6.15
C TYR A 130 -20.08 10.31 -4.86
N GLN A 131 -20.02 9.50 -3.82
CA GLN A 131 -19.38 9.84 -2.55
C GLN A 131 -18.75 8.60 -1.93
N LEU A 132 -17.52 8.74 -1.46
CA LEU A 132 -16.80 7.69 -0.73
C LEU A 132 -16.98 7.91 0.78
N GLU A 133 -17.35 6.84 1.51
CA GLU A 133 -17.38 6.80 2.98
C GLU A 133 -16.70 5.52 3.45
N GLY A 134 -15.49 5.63 3.96
CA GLY A 134 -14.64 4.49 4.26
C GLY A 134 -14.37 3.65 3.00
N ASN A 135 -14.84 2.42 2.97
CA ASN A 135 -14.74 1.55 1.79
C ASN A 135 -16.05 1.46 0.98
N ALA A 136 -17.07 2.21 1.38
CA ALA A 136 -18.37 2.23 0.71
C ALA A 136 -18.45 3.39 -0.28
N LEU A 137 -18.76 3.09 -1.52
CA LEU A 137 -18.94 4.06 -2.59
C LEU A 137 -20.44 4.22 -2.88
N TYR A 138 -20.94 5.40 -2.61
CA TYR A 138 -22.36 5.78 -2.79
C TYR A 138 -22.56 6.43 -4.15
N ARG A 139 -23.62 6.04 -4.86
CA ARG A 139 -24.14 6.78 -6.01
C ARG A 139 -25.12 7.85 -5.53
N ARG A 140 -24.91 9.11 -5.91
CA ARG A 140 -25.81 10.22 -5.55
C ARG A 140 -27.08 10.20 -6.37
N ASP A 141 -26.94 9.99 -7.66
CA ASP A 141 -28.07 10.01 -8.62
C ASP A 141 -28.38 8.61 -9.13
N GLY A 142 -29.40 7.98 -8.54
CA GLY A 142 -29.88 6.68 -8.97
C GLY A 142 -29.12 5.48 -8.36
N ALA A 143 -29.15 4.37 -9.05
CA ALA A 143 -28.49 3.12 -8.67
C ALA A 143 -27.19 2.93 -9.45
N TRP A 144 -26.25 2.17 -8.89
CA TRP A 144 -25.13 1.65 -9.67
C TRP A 144 -25.64 0.72 -10.77
N PRO A 145 -25.06 0.75 -11.96
CA PRO A 145 -25.50 -0.14 -13.04
C PRO A 145 -25.21 -1.60 -12.73
N SER A 146 -25.89 -2.49 -13.41
CA SER A 146 -25.50 -3.89 -13.45
C SER A 146 -24.16 -4.06 -14.15
N GLN A 147 -23.38 -5.08 -13.74
CA GLN A 147 -22.06 -5.34 -14.30
C GLN A 147 -22.11 -6.54 -15.23
N ASP A 148 -21.70 -6.39 -16.48
CA ASP A 148 -21.45 -7.51 -17.37
C ASP A 148 -19.97 -7.93 -17.26
N LEU A 149 -19.70 -8.95 -16.46
CA LEU A 149 -18.36 -9.47 -16.25
C LEU A 149 -17.81 -10.28 -17.43
N GLY A 150 -18.67 -10.67 -18.36
CA GLY A 150 -18.28 -11.40 -19.57
C GLY A 150 -17.66 -10.50 -20.67
N ARG A 151 -17.69 -9.18 -20.47
CA ARG A 151 -17.16 -8.21 -21.43
C ARG A 151 -15.90 -7.52 -20.90
N PRO A 152 -14.97 -7.15 -21.80
CA PRO A 152 -13.85 -6.27 -21.45
C PRO A 152 -14.33 -4.92 -20.94
N LEU A 153 -13.49 -4.28 -20.08
CA LEU A 153 -13.79 -2.92 -19.60
C LEU A 153 -13.81 -1.90 -20.73
N GLY A 154 -14.76 -0.99 -20.66
CA GLY A 154 -15.01 0.05 -21.68
C GLY A 154 -16.10 -0.30 -22.69
N GLU A 155 -16.53 -1.57 -22.74
CA GLU A 155 -17.66 -1.96 -23.55
C GLU A 155 -19.01 -1.65 -22.86
N PRO A 156 -20.10 -1.52 -23.63
CA PRO A 156 -21.44 -1.30 -23.07
C PRO A 156 -21.83 -2.36 -22.05
N GLY A 157 -22.40 -1.97 -20.92
CA GLY A 157 -22.76 -2.81 -19.80
C GLY A 157 -21.61 -3.08 -18.82
N THR A 158 -20.45 -2.41 -18.98
CA THR A 158 -19.33 -2.54 -18.07
C THR A 158 -19.09 -1.24 -17.29
N TRP A 159 -18.62 -1.36 -16.06
CA TRP A 159 -18.18 -0.22 -15.30
C TRP A 159 -17.05 -0.59 -14.33
N SER A 160 -16.27 0.41 -13.93
CA SER A 160 -15.13 0.21 -13.06
C SER A 160 -14.90 1.40 -12.12
N VAL A 161 -14.20 1.13 -11.05
CA VAL A 161 -13.69 2.12 -10.13
C VAL A 161 -12.18 1.94 -10.04
N THR A 162 -11.44 2.99 -10.40
CA THR A 162 -10.00 3.08 -10.19
C THR A 162 -9.76 3.91 -8.94
N TYR A 163 -9.02 3.35 -7.99
CA TYR A 163 -8.82 3.97 -6.69
C TYR A 163 -7.47 3.59 -6.09
N ALA A 164 -7.00 4.41 -5.15
CA ALA A 164 -5.82 4.11 -4.36
C ALA A 164 -6.22 3.22 -3.18
N ARG A 165 -5.68 1.99 -3.15
CA ARG A 165 -5.92 1.01 -2.09
C ARG A 165 -4.71 0.94 -1.17
N GLY A 166 -4.93 1.14 0.10
CA GLY A 166 -3.90 1.09 1.15
C GLY A 166 -4.03 2.23 2.14
N ASN A 167 -3.30 2.16 3.22
CA ASN A 167 -3.17 3.25 4.18
C ASN A 167 -2.04 4.19 3.73
N PRO A 168 -2.16 5.51 3.95
CA PRO A 168 -1.07 6.43 3.69
C PRO A 168 0.14 6.07 4.55
N VAL A 169 1.32 6.24 3.97
CA VAL A 169 2.58 6.05 4.70
C VAL A 169 2.70 7.17 5.74
N PRO A 170 2.99 6.85 7.03
CA PRO A 170 3.14 7.86 8.07
C PRO A 170 4.24 8.87 7.76
N ALA A 171 4.05 10.13 8.19
CA ALA A 171 5.05 11.17 8.03
C ALA A 171 6.37 10.81 8.74
N GLY A 172 7.50 11.15 8.12
CA GLY A 172 8.84 10.87 8.63
C GLY A 172 9.42 9.50 8.26
N VAL A 173 8.62 8.63 7.63
CA VAL A 173 9.10 7.32 7.15
C VAL A 173 10.04 7.48 5.95
N ASP A 174 9.92 8.55 5.18
CA ASP A 174 10.81 8.92 4.09
C ASP A 174 12.28 8.88 4.47
N LYS A 175 12.63 9.38 5.68
CA LYS A 175 13.99 9.33 6.23
C LYS A 175 14.45 7.90 6.53
N LEU A 176 13.56 7.07 7.07
CA LEU A 176 13.88 5.68 7.38
C LEU A 176 14.12 4.87 6.12
N VAL A 177 13.33 5.12 5.07
CA VAL A 177 13.55 4.54 3.73
C VAL A 177 14.89 4.99 3.18
N GLY A 178 15.20 6.29 3.21
CA GLY A 178 16.47 6.83 2.73
C GLY A 178 17.68 6.27 3.49
N GLN A 179 17.59 6.14 4.81
CA GLN A 179 18.65 5.52 5.63
C GLN A 179 18.87 4.06 5.27
N LEU A 180 17.79 3.28 5.12
CA LEU A 180 17.89 1.87 4.76
C LEU A 180 18.43 1.70 3.32
N ALA A 181 17.99 2.52 2.38
CA ALA A 181 18.50 2.53 1.01
C ALA A 181 20.01 2.85 0.97
N ARG A 182 20.47 3.79 1.77
CA ARG A 182 21.90 4.09 1.91
C ARG A 182 22.71 2.86 2.34
N GLU A 183 22.21 2.10 3.31
CA GLU A 183 22.91 0.90 3.77
C GLU A 183 22.95 -0.18 2.68
N PHE A 184 21.91 -0.28 1.83
CA PHE A 184 21.94 -1.19 0.68
C PHE A 184 22.94 -0.75 -0.40
N VAL A 185 23.09 0.56 -0.65
CA VAL A 185 24.15 1.08 -1.53
C VAL A 185 25.52 0.72 -0.98
N ALA A 186 25.79 1.03 0.30
CA ALA A 186 27.06 0.73 0.97
C ALA A 186 27.37 -0.78 1.02
N ALA A 187 26.37 -1.63 1.11
CA ALA A 187 26.53 -3.08 1.08
C ALA A 187 26.98 -3.59 -0.30
N CYS A 188 26.56 -2.92 -1.39
CA CYS A 188 27.00 -3.27 -2.74
C CYS A 188 28.48 -2.91 -3.00
N ASP A 189 28.98 -1.88 -2.32
CA ASP A 189 30.36 -1.38 -2.51
C ASP A 189 31.35 -2.01 -1.52
N ASP A 190 30.92 -3.00 -0.72
CA ASP A 190 31.72 -3.63 0.35
C ASP A 190 32.32 -2.62 1.34
N GLU A 191 31.66 -1.48 1.50
CA GLU A 191 32.11 -0.47 2.43
C GLU A 191 32.01 -0.93 3.88
N ASP A 192 33.06 -0.69 4.66
CA ASP A 192 33.10 -0.98 6.10
C ASP A 192 32.08 -0.13 6.90
N THR A 193 31.52 0.88 6.28
CA THR A 193 30.51 1.78 6.87
C THR A 193 29.10 1.19 6.89
N CYS A 194 28.82 0.09 6.13
CA CYS A 194 27.52 -0.55 6.10
C CYS A 194 27.13 -1.11 7.48
N ARG A 195 26.00 -0.66 7.99
CA ARG A 195 25.44 -1.06 9.29
C ARG A 195 24.48 -2.24 9.22
N LEU A 196 24.17 -2.73 8.02
CA LEU A 196 23.35 -3.92 7.88
C LEU A 196 24.06 -5.14 8.49
N PRO A 197 23.30 -6.06 9.11
CA PRO A 197 23.84 -7.27 9.67
C PRO A 197 24.57 -8.08 8.59
N ARG A 198 25.90 -8.08 8.65
CA ARG A 198 26.74 -8.95 7.85
C ARG A 198 26.99 -10.26 8.62
N THR A 199 27.69 -11.20 8.04
CA THR A 199 28.03 -12.51 8.59
C THR A 199 28.40 -12.46 10.08
N VAL A 200 28.10 -13.53 10.81
CA VAL A 200 28.46 -13.70 12.24
C VAL A 200 29.88 -13.22 12.52
N VAL A 201 30.02 -12.21 13.34
CA VAL A 201 31.32 -11.71 13.80
C VAL A 201 31.40 -11.90 15.29
N ALA A 202 32.22 -12.84 15.72
CA ALA A 202 32.60 -12.98 17.13
C ALA A 202 33.77 -12.04 17.41
N THR A 203 33.57 -11.04 18.26
CA THR A 203 34.65 -10.16 18.72
C THR A 203 34.91 -10.42 20.17
N THR A 204 36.10 -10.91 20.49
CA THR A 204 36.55 -11.08 21.89
C THR A 204 37.42 -9.90 22.28
N ARG A 205 36.96 -9.10 23.22
CA ARG A 205 37.73 -7.95 23.75
C ARG A 205 37.78 -8.05 25.28
N ARG A 206 38.99 -8.12 25.85
CA ARG A 206 39.20 -8.20 27.30
C ARG A 206 38.43 -9.33 28.01
N GLY A 207 38.36 -10.51 27.39
CA GLY A 207 37.66 -11.67 27.96
C GLY A 207 36.13 -11.66 27.84
N VAL A 208 35.54 -10.62 27.19
CA VAL A 208 34.12 -10.57 26.85
C VAL A 208 34.00 -10.90 25.38
N SER A 209 33.29 -11.99 25.06
CA SER A 209 32.96 -12.36 23.69
C SER A 209 31.60 -11.78 23.34
N HIS A 210 31.56 -10.96 22.32
CA HIS A 210 30.32 -10.51 21.71
C HIS A 210 30.13 -11.29 20.41
N GLU A 211 29.14 -12.16 20.40
CA GLU A 211 28.70 -12.85 19.20
C GLU A 211 27.51 -12.12 18.62
N PHE A 212 27.65 -11.62 17.40
CA PHE A 212 26.60 -10.97 16.65
C PHE A 212 26.06 -11.94 15.61
N ASP A 213 24.84 -12.39 15.79
CA ASP A 213 24.16 -13.34 14.91
C ASP A 213 23.06 -12.62 14.10
N PRO A 214 23.31 -12.28 12.82
CA PRO A 214 22.33 -11.60 11.98
C PRO A 214 21.07 -12.42 11.75
N THR A 215 21.13 -13.76 11.89
CA THR A 215 19.95 -14.60 11.69
C THR A 215 18.90 -14.35 12.78
N LYS A 216 19.31 -14.02 13.98
CA LYS A 216 18.39 -13.65 15.07
C LYS A 216 17.69 -12.32 14.83
N ILE A 217 18.38 -11.35 14.22
CA ILE A 217 17.81 -10.05 13.87
C ILE A 217 16.76 -10.24 12.77
N LEU A 218 17.12 -10.96 11.71
CA LEU A 218 16.21 -11.25 10.59
C LEU A 218 15.03 -12.11 11.04
N ALA A 219 15.25 -13.15 11.83
CA ALA A 219 14.18 -13.97 12.42
C ALA A 219 13.29 -13.16 13.36
N ALA A 220 13.86 -12.13 13.99
CA ALA A 220 13.10 -11.16 14.77
C ALA A 220 12.31 -10.16 13.92
N GLY A 221 12.35 -10.21 12.58
CA GLY A 221 11.69 -9.24 11.70
C GLY A 221 12.24 -7.83 11.86
N LYS A 222 13.55 -7.71 12.06
CA LYS A 222 14.28 -6.46 12.28
C LYS A 222 15.32 -6.26 11.19
N THR A 223 15.72 -5.01 11.01
CA THR A 223 16.75 -4.61 10.04
C THR A 223 18.14 -4.48 10.67
N GLY A 224 18.21 -4.34 11.99
CA GLY A 224 19.44 -4.03 12.74
C GLY A 224 19.72 -2.52 12.80
N LEU A 225 18.92 -1.68 12.16
CA LEU A 225 18.99 -0.23 12.29
C LEU A 225 18.04 0.21 13.40
N SER A 226 18.56 0.84 14.46
CA SER A 226 17.79 1.15 15.67
C SER A 226 16.56 2.01 15.39
N GLU A 227 16.68 3.01 14.54
CA GLU A 227 15.59 3.92 14.20
C GLU A 227 14.49 3.23 13.40
N VAL A 228 14.89 2.40 12.44
CA VAL A 228 13.97 1.59 11.63
C VAL A 228 13.26 0.55 12.49
N ASP A 229 14.02 -0.14 13.34
CA ASP A 229 13.48 -1.20 14.21
C ASP A 229 12.56 -0.64 15.30
N LEU A 230 12.81 0.58 15.79
CA LEU A 230 11.93 1.28 16.70
C LEU A 230 10.59 1.60 16.04
N TRP A 231 10.63 2.14 14.82
CA TRP A 231 9.41 2.43 14.05
C TRP A 231 8.63 1.15 13.75
N LEU A 232 9.30 0.09 13.27
CA LEU A 232 8.65 -1.20 13.00
C LEU A 232 7.99 -1.77 14.26
N SER A 233 8.62 -1.64 15.41
CA SER A 233 8.06 -2.09 16.70
C SER A 233 6.83 -1.28 17.11
N ALA A 234 6.72 -0.02 16.70
CA ALA A 234 5.57 0.83 16.97
C ALA A 234 4.37 0.51 16.04
N VAL A 235 4.63 0.26 14.75
CA VAL A 235 3.55 0.06 13.76
C VAL A 235 3.12 -1.40 13.63
N ASN A 236 4.02 -2.36 13.90
CA ASN A 236 3.75 -3.79 13.81
C ASN A 236 4.34 -4.57 15.00
N PRO A 237 3.90 -4.26 16.25
CA PRO A 237 4.46 -4.84 17.46
C PRO A 237 4.32 -6.37 17.52
N HIS A 238 3.30 -6.90 16.89
CA HIS A 238 3.00 -8.35 16.87
C HIS A 238 3.51 -9.06 15.62
N ARG A 239 4.20 -8.37 14.73
CA ARG A 239 4.74 -8.90 13.46
C ARG A 239 3.68 -9.62 12.61
N LEU A 240 2.50 -9.05 12.58
CA LEU A 240 1.42 -9.55 11.74
C LEU A 240 1.78 -9.35 10.27
N GLN A 241 1.60 -10.39 9.48
CA GLN A 241 1.77 -10.32 8.03
C GLN A 241 0.39 -10.43 7.38
N GLN A 242 0.07 -9.51 6.48
CA GLN A 242 -1.05 -9.73 5.57
C GLN A 242 -0.70 -10.86 4.60
N ALA A 243 -1.68 -11.69 4.30
CA ALA A 243 -1.54 -12.69 3.25
C ALA A 243 -1.10 -12.02 1.93
N PRO A 244 -0.20 -12.63 1.15
CA PRO A 244 0.13 -12.12 -0.17
C PRO A 244 -1.13 -12.13 -1.01
N GLU A 245 -1.49 -10.97 -1.56
CA GLU A 245 -2.58 -10.85 -2.52
C GLU A 245 -1.98 -11.06 -3.91
N VAL A 246 -2.41 -12.11 -4.58
CA VAL A 246 -2.10 -12.32 -5.99
C VAL A 246 -3.17 -11.58 -6.76
N LEU A 247 -2.78 -10.50 -7.41
CA LEU A 247 -3.61 -9.72 -8.33
C LEU A 247 -3.54 -10.32 -9.73
#